data_a9ec1f191744bf1d5dcefe2c04808a21
#
_entry.id   a9ec1f191744bf1d5dcefe2c04808a21
#
_cell.length_a   1.000
_cell.length_b   1.000
_cell.length_c   1.000
_cell.angle_alpha   90.00
_cell.angle_beta   90.00
_cell.angle_gamma   90.00
#
_symmetry.space_group_name_H-M   'P 1'
#
loop_
_entity.id
_entity.type
_entity.pdbx_description
1 polymer ?
#
loop_
_entity_poly.entity_id
_entity_poly.type
_entity_poly.pdbx_seq_one_letter_code
_entity_poly.pdbx_strand_id
1 'polypeptide(L)'
;MATVEDSQFQQGYPIQPAKAEARQVSQPTGVILREIVETLLLTLFIFWIVNTATGRYRVQGHSMMPTLKEGEYLIINKLSYYLEEPKRGDIIVLHYPRDRSREYIKRIVGLPGDRIEIGNGQVKVNGTGLTEPYLNGAPTYHEQSWVVPEDSYFVLGDNRNNSSDSRNWSFLPRSDIVGKASVIYWGVEDWGLVPHYPHLTGQSPVTG
;
A
#
# COMPACT_ATOMS: atom_id res chain seq x y z
N MET A 1 -44.91 -43.28 -84.83
CA MET A 1 -43.75 -44.05 -85.29
C MET A 1 -42.55 -43.15 -85.43
N ALA A 2 -41.72 -43.13 -84.48
CA ALA A 2 -40.35 -42.71 -84.50
C ALA A 2 -39.89 -42.50 -83.07
N THR A 3 -39.14 -43.41 -82.55
CA THR A 3 -38.40 -43.39 -81.32
C THR A 3 -37.27 -42.40 -81.47
N VAL A 4 -37.12 -41.48 -80.55
CA VAL A 4 -35.90 -40.67 -80.34
C VAL A 4 -35.27 -41.06 -79.02
N GLU A 5 -34.11 -41.67 -79.12
CA GLU A 5 -33.15 -41.92 -78.02
C GLU A 5 -32.63 -40.61 -77.51
N ASP A 6 -32.77 -40.39 -76.28
CA ASP A 6 -32.13 -39.30 -75.58
C ASP A 6 -31.17 -39.86 -74.47
N SER A 7 -29.96 -40.12 -74.92
CA SER A 7 -28.84 -40.55 -74.07
C SER A 7 -27.64 -39.66 -74.33
N GLN A 8 -27.50 -38.61 -73.52
CA GLN A 8 -26.22 -37.97 -73.28
C GLN A 8 -26.39 -36.78 -72.32
N PHE A 9 -26.29 -36.97 -71.05
CA PHE A 9 -25.81 -35.94 -70.13
C PHE A 9 -25.55 -36.52 -68.73
N GLN A 10 -24.42 -37.18 -68.59
CA GLN A 10 -23.81 -37.36 -67.26
C GLN A 10 -22.29 -37.36 -67.38
N GLN A 11 -21.70 -36.19 -67.55
CA GLN A 11 -20.30 -36.00 -67.16
C GLN A 11 -20.27 -35.20 -65.90
N GLY A 12 -20.29 -35.91 -64.75
CA GLY A 12 -20.02 -35.33 -63.45
C GLY A 12 -18.53 -34.97 -63.34
N TYR A 13 -18.26 -33.68 -63.28
CA TYR A 13 -16.93 -33.22 -62.93
C TYR A 13 -16.64 -33.61 -61.47
N PRO A 14 -15.49 -34.27 -61.17
CA PRO A 14 -15.15 -34.53 -59.80
C PRO A 14 -14.81 -33.21 -59.11
N ILE A 15 -15.63 -32.80 -58.10
CA ILE A 15 -15.27 -31.73 -57.21
C ILE A 15 -14.12 -32.17 -56.37
N GLN A 16 -12.91 -31.70 -56.73
CA GLN A 16 -11.75 -31.87 -55.87
C GLN A 16 -11.97 -31.00 -54.62
N PRO A 17 -11.89 -31.59 -53.39
CA PRO A 17 -11.93 -30.78 -52.20
C PRO A 17 -10.72 -29.85 -52.22
N ALA A 18 -10.96 -28.54 -52.14
CA ALA A 18 -9.93 -27.54 -51.99
C ALA A 18 -9.13 -27.89 -50.74
N LYS A 19 -7.91 -28.31 -50.94
CA LYS A 19 -6.92 -28.52 -49.88
C LYS A 19 -6.65 -27.18 -49.25
N ALA A 20 -7.31 -26.89 -48.13
CA ALA A 20 -7.01 -25.74 -47.30
C ALA A 20 -5.54 -25.91 -46.82
N GLU A 21 -4.62 -25.37 -47.58
CA GLU A 21 -3.24 -25.20 -47.12
C GLU A 21 -3.27 -24.21 -45.98
N ALA A 22 -3.24 -24.75 -44.76
CA ALA A 22 -2.96 -23.94 -43.58
C ALA A 22 -1.57 -23.30 -43.80
N ARG A 23 -1.60 -22.03 -44.23
CA ARG A 23 -0.39 -21.21 -44.28
C ARG A 23 0.16 -21.12 -42.84
N GLN A 24 1.08 -21.99 -42.53
CA GLN A 24 1.94 -21.77 -41.36
C GLN A 24 2.76 -20.51 -41.65
N VAL A 25 2.28 -19.39 -41.07
CA VAL A 25 3.05 -18.16 -41.04
C VAL A 25 4.19 -18.42 -40.04
N SER A 26 5.30 -18.95 -40.53
CA SER A 26 6.52 -19.04 -39.75
C SER A 26 7.01 -17.61 -39.48
N GLN A 27 6.82 -17.13 -38.28
CA GLN A 27 7.39 -15.85 -37.85
C GLN A 27 8.93 -15.95 -37.99
N PRO A 28 9.59 -14.98 -38.61
CA PRO A 28 11.05 -15.03 -38.74
C PRO A 28 11.66 -15.02 -37.32
N THR A 29 12.59 -15.89 -37.06
CA THR A 29 13.25 -16.14 -35.78
C THR A 29 13.74 -14.84 -35.12
N GLY A 30 14.13 -13.84 -35.92
CA GLY A 30 14.56 -12.53 -35.42
C GLY A 30 13.43 -11.70 -34.78
N VAL A 31 12.17 -11.86 -35.24
CA VAL A 31 11.03 -11.18 -34.65
C VAL A 31 10.71 -11.78 -33.26
N ILE A 32 10.73 -13.10 -33.16
CA ILE A 32 10.51 -13.81 -31.90
C ILE A 32 11.59 -13.45 -30.88
N LEU A 33 12.84 -13.41 -31.26
CA LEU A 33 13.95 -13.04 -30.39
C LEU A 33 13.80 -11.58 -29.88
N ARG A 34 13.42 -10.68 -30.78
CA ARG A 34 13.16 -9.28 -30.42
C ARG A 34 12.01 -9.15 -29.38
N GLU A 35 10.89 -9.84 -29.61
CA GLU A 35 9.74 -9.83 -28.69
C GLU A 35 10.11 -10.38 -27.31
N ILE A 36 10.91 -11.44 -27.26
CA ILE A 36 11.41 -12.00 -26.00
C ILE A 36 12.28 -10.97 -25.27
N VAL A 37 13.21 -10.32 -25.96
CA VAL A 37 14.10 -9.33 -25.37
C VAL A 37 13.30 -8.12 -24.86
N GLU A 38 12.36 -7.59 -25.65
CA GLU A 38 11.49 -6.47 -25.26
C GLU A 38 10.65 -6.84 -24.03
N THR A 39 10.09 -8.05 -23.98
CA THR A 39 9.31 -8.55 -22.84
C THR A 39 10.18 -8.68 -21.59
N LEU A 40 11.39 -9.21 -21.71
CA LEU A 40 12.33 -9.33 -20.59
C LEU A 40 12.75 -7.96 -20.06
N LEU A 41 13.08 -7.02 -20.94
CA LEU A 41 13.44 -5.66 -20.54
C LEU A 41 12.29 -4.95 -19.84
N LEU A 42 11.07 -5.06 -20.36
CA LEU A 42 9.88 -4.50 -19.73
C LEU A 42 9.63 -5.14 -18.35
N THR A 43 9.75 -6.45 -18.25
CA THR A 43 9.58 -7.18 -16.98
C THR A 43 10.60 -6.73 -15.93
N LEU A 44 11.88 -6.64 -16.31
CA LEU A 44 12.95 -6.16 -15.45
C LEU A 44 12.73 -4.70 -15.02
N PHE A 45 12.25 -3.86 -15.92
CA PHE A 45 11.96 -2.46 -15.65
C PHE A 45 10.81 -2.32 -14.64
N ILE A 46 9.71 -3.05 -14.84
CA ILE A 46 8.57 -3.07 -13.90
C ILE A 46 9.03 -3.60 -12.54
N PHE A 47 9.79 -4.70 -12.53
CA PHE A 47 10.32 -5.26 -11.29
C PHE A 47 11.20 -4.25 -10.53
N TRP A 48 12.06 -3.54 -11.25
CA TRP A 48 12.90 -2.49 -10.65
C TRP A 48 12.09 -1.36 -10.06
N ILE A 49 11.06 -0.86 -10.77
CA ILE A 49 10.14 0.18 -10.26
C ILE A 49 9.46 -0.30 -8.98
N VAL A 50 8.82 -1.48 -9.03
CA VAL A 50 8.10 -2.02 -7.87
C VAL A 50 9.01 -2.18 -6.67
N ASN A 51 10.20 -2.74 -6.87
CA ASN A 51 11.16 -2.97 -5.79
C ASN A 51 11.72 -1.67 -5.20
N THR A 52 11.83 -0.60 -6.00
CA THR A 52 12.26 0.72 -5.53
C THR A 52 11.14 1.46 -4.81
N ALA A 53 9.91 1.35 -5.32
CA ALA A 53 8.74 2.05 -4.80
C ALA A 53 8.19 1.45 -3.50
N THR A 54 8.49 0.18 -3.23
CA THR A 54 7.95 -0.54 -2.07
C THR A 54 9.05 -1.02 -1.12
N GLY A 55 8.68 -1.18 0.14
CA GLY A 55 9.49 -1.84 1.17
C GLY A 55 8.70 -2.99 1.80
N ARG A 56 9.41 -4.03 2.20
CA ARG A 56 8.84 -5.17 2.93
C ARG A 56 9.37 -5.14 4.35
N TYR A 57 8.46 -5.06 5.30
CA TYR A 57 8.78 -4.96 6.72
C TYR A 57 8.08 -6.04 7.51
N ARG A 58 8.73 -6.52 8.57
CA ARG A 58 8.12 -7.40 9.54
C ARG A 58 7.90 -6.63 10.83
N VAL A 59 6.67 -6.67 11.34
CA VAL A 59 6.32 -6.05 12.62
C VAL A 59 7.08 -6.77 13.74
N GLN A 60 7.82 -6.00 14.52
CA GLN A 60 8.51 -6.48 15.72
C GLN A 60 8.04 -5.70 16.93
N GLY A 61 7.66 -6.42 17.99
CA GLY A 61 7.14 -5.84 19.23
C GLY A 61 5.65 -5.47 19.16
N HIS A 62 5.17 -4.91 20.23
CA HIS A 62 3.74 -4.77 20.52
C HIS A 62 3.23 -3.33 20.48
N SER A 63 4.05 -2.37 20.04
CA SER A 63 3.73 -0.95 20.15
C SER A 63 2.55 -0.49 19.27
N MET A 64 2.18 -1.27 18.25
CA MET A 64 1.05 -0.98 17.36
C MET A 64 -0.16 -1.90 17.57
N MET A 65 -0.13 -2.75 18.59
CA MET A 65 -1.30 -3.54 18.97
C MET A 65 -2.46 -2.64 19.43
N PRO A 66 -3.71 -3.00 19.13
CA PRO A 66 -4.15 -4.20 18.41
C PRO A 66 -4.09 -4.09 16.88
N THR A 67 -3.81 -2.90 16.32
CA THR A 67 -3.90 -2.61 14.89
C THR A 67 -2.93 -3.46 14.06
N LEU A 68 -1.70 -3.59 14.53
CA LEU A 68 -0.67 -4.45 13.92
C LEU A 68 -0.14 -5.41 14.98
N LYS A 69 -0.08 -6.68 14.63
CA LYS A 69 0.37 -7.75 15.53
C LYS A 69 1.85 -8.09 15.24
N GLU A 70 2.54 -8.55 16.26
CA GLU A 70 3.91 -9.03 16.09
C GLU A 70 3.97 -10.18 15.09
N GLY A 71 4.95 -10.15 14.21
CA GLY A 71 5.17 -11.18 13.18
C GLY A 71 4.47 -10.91 11.85
N GLU A 72 3.55 -9.96 11.78
CA GLU A 72 2.94 -9.56 10.51
C GLU A 72 3.94 -8.96 9.53
N TYR A 73 3.72 -9.19 8.25
CA TYR A 73 4.52 -8.60 7.17
C TYR A 73 3.74 -7.53 6.46
N LEU A 74 4.38 -6.39 6.26
CA LEU A 74 3.79 -5.19 5.68
C LEU A 74 4.47 -4.82 4.37
N ILE A 75 3.67 -4.35 3.44
CA ILE A 75 4.15 -3.58 2.28
C ILE A 75 4.05 -2.10 2.61
N ILE A 76 5.17 -1.42 2.49
CA ILE A 76 5.29 0.02 2.70
C ILE A 76 5.40 0.69 1.35
N ASN A 77 4.57 1.71 1.11
CA ASN A 77 4.68 2.57 -0.05
C ASN A 77 5.65 3.72 0.27
N LYS A 78 6.83 3.68 -0.31
CA LYS A 78 7.88 4.70 -0.14
C LYS A 78 7.60 5.95 -0.96
N LEU A 79 6.80 5.85 -2.02
CA LEU A 79 6.50 6.98 -2.90
C LEU A 79 5.32 7.82 -2.43
N SER A 80 4.52 7.35 -1.46
CA SER A 80 3.32 8.06 -0.99
C SER A 80 3.62 9.52 -0.68
N TYR A 81 4.69 9.78 0.05
CA TYR A 81 5.00 11.11 0.56
C TYR A 81 5.91 11.96 -0.35
N TYR A 82 6.17 11.48 -1.57
CA TYR A 82 6.64 12.32 -2.68
C TYR A 82 5.48 12.99 -3.42
N LEU A 83 4.29 12.38 -3.37
CA LEU A 83 3.10 12.84 -4.09
C LEU A 83 2.09 13.53 -3.18
N GLU A 84 2.03 13.14 -1.91
CA GLU A 84 1.09 13.66 -0.92
C GLU A 84 1.81 14.02 0.38
N GLU A 85 1.22 14.93 1.15
CA GLU A 85 1.69 15.18 2.51
C GLU A 85 1.21 14.07 3.47
N PRO A 86 2.05 13.69 4.48
CA PRO A 86 1.62 12.81 5.54
C PRO A 86 0.39 13.35 6.27
N LYS A 87 -0.60 12.49 6.50
CA LYS A 87 -1.89 12.87 7.10
C LYS A 87 -1.99 12.32 8.52
N ARG A 88 -2.76 13.02 9.35
CA ARG A 88 -3.13 12.50 10.67
C ARG A 88 -3.84 11.17 10.52
N GLY A 89 -3.47 10.19 11.35
CA GLY A 89 -3.99 8.83 11.29
C GLY A 89 -3.22 7.87 10.38
N ASP A 90 -2.28 8.36 9.58
CA ASP A 90 -1.42 7.49 8.78
C ASP A 90 -0.51 6.63 9.67
N ILE A 91 -0.41 5.35 9.39
CA ILE A 91 0.60 4.47 9.96
C ILE A 91 1.81 4.49 9.04
N ILE A 92 2.97 4.79 9.62
CA ILE A 92 4.22 4.99 8.89
C ILE A 92 5.34 4.13 9.45
N VAL A 93 6.29 3.78 8.59
CA VAL A 93 7.64 3.35 9.00
C VAL A 93 8.53 4.57 9.02
N LEU A 94 9.33 4.68 10.05
CA LEU A 94 10.21 5.81 10.30
C LEU A 94 11.58 5.35 10.82
N HIS A 95 12.62 6.13 10.54
CA HIS A 95 13.89 6.01 11.23
C HIS A 95 13.77 6.61 12.64
N TYR A 96 14.26 5.88 13.65
CA TYR A 96 14.25 6.36 15.02
C TYR A 96 15.16 7.60 15.16
N PRO A 97 14.64 8.76 15.59
CA PRO A 97 15.43 10.02 15.52
C PRO A 97 16.71 10.04 16.36
N ARG A 98 16.78 9.21 17.41
CA ARG A 98 18.00 9.13 18.25
C ARG A 98 19.00 8.07 17.76
N ASP A 99 18.55 7.16 16.87
CA ASP A 99 19.38 6.11 16.28
C ASP A 99 18.78 5.67 14.95
N ARG A 100 19.20 6.31 13.87
CA ARG A 100 18.64 6.09 12.51
C ARG A 100 18.93 4.70 11.94
N SER A 101 19.76 3.89 12.60
CA SER A 101 19.94 2.48 12.23
C SER A 101 18.73 1.61 12.59
N ARG A 102 17.82 2.13 13.42
CA ARG A 102 16.62 1.46 13.88
C ARG A 102 15.40 2.06 13.21
N GLU A 103 14.46 1.21 12.83
CA GLU A 103 13.20 1.62 12.25
C GLU A 103 12.04 1.26 13.17
N TYR A 104 11.07 2.15 13.25
CA TYR A 104 9.86 1.98 14.04
C TYR A 104 8.62 2.12 13.17
N ILE A 105 7.53 1.54 13.63
CA ILE A 105 6.20 1.73 13.05
C ILE A 105 5.36 2.50 14.06
N LYS A 106 4.79 3.63 13.65
CA LYS A 106 3.96 4.49 14.49
C LYS A 106 2.83 5.12 13.68
N ARG A 107 1.85 5.67 14.39
CA ARG A 107 0.76 6.44 13.81
C ARG A 107 1.02 7.93 13.97
N ILE A 108 0.80 8.70 12.90
CA ILE A 108 0.84 10.17 12.94
C ILE A 108 -0.39 10.66 13.70
N VAL A 109 -0.16 11.44 14.74
CA VAL A 109 -1.19 12.04 15.58
C VAL A 109 -1.17 13.56 15.46
N GLY A 110 0.01 14.19 15.42
CA GLY A 110 0.18 15.62 15.25
C GLY A 110 0.87 15.97 13.94
N LEU A 111 0.35 16.99 13.29
CA LEU A 111 0.90 17.59 12.06
C LEU A 111 1.70 18.85 12.41
N PRO A 112 2.53 19.38 11.48
CA PRO A 112 3.24 20.64 11.69
C PRO A 112 2.28 21.76 12.20
N GLY A 113 2.71 22.48 13.22
CA GLY A 113 1.95 23.56 13.87
C GLY A 113 0.87 23.12 14.88
N ASP A 114 0.56 21.82 14.98
CA ASP A 114 -0.43 21.35 15.93
C ASP A 114 0.02 21.51 17.39
N ARG A 115 -0.92 21.86 18.25
CA ARG A 115 -0.80 21.75 19.70
C ARG A 115 -1.36 20.40 20.15
N ILE A 116 -0.50 19.55 20.69
CA ILE A 116 -0.85 18.24 21.23
C ILE A 116 -0.92 18.34 22.75
N GLU A 117 -2.00 17.87 23.32
CA GLU A 117 -2.20 17.77 24.77
C GLU A 117 -2.58 16.34 25.11
N ILE A 118 -1.90 15.76 26.07
CA ILE A 118 -2.13 14.39 26.52
C ILE A 118 -2.41 14.43 28.03
N GLY A 119 -3.51 13.84 28.44
CA GLY A 119 -3.91 13.78 29.84
C GLY A 119 -5.27 13.13 29.99
N ASN A 120 -5.64 12.75 31.20
CA ASN A 120 -6.96 12.18 31.53
C ASN A 120 -7.43 11.07 30.59
N GLY A 121 -6.52 10.20 30.15
CA GLY A 121 -6.83 9.08 29.24
C GLY A 121 -7.12 9.48 27.79
N GLN A 122 -6.88 10.73 27.40
CA GLN A 122 -7.22 11.26 26.07
C GLN A 122 -6.05 12.04 25.46
N VAL A 123 -6.01 12.02 24.13
CA VAL A 123 -5.18 12.94 23.34
C VAL A 123 -6.08 14.02 22.76
N LYS A 124 -5.65 15.28 22.86
CA LYS A 124 -6.30 16.43 22.23
C LYS A 124 -5.35 17.05 21.22
N VAL A 125 -5.89 17.49 20.12
CA VAL A 125 -5.19 18.26 19.10
C VAL A 125 -5.90 19.58 18.91
N ASN A 126 -5.19 20.68 19.13
CA ASN A 126 -5.72 22.04 19.07
C ASN A 126 -6.96 22.22 19.96
N GLY A 127 -6.92 21.62 21.15
CA GLY A 127 -8.01 21.65 22.14
C GLY A 127 -9.15 20.67 21.89
N THR A 128 -9.18 19.98 20.73
CA THR A 128 -10.24 19.01 20.38
C THR A 128 -9.77 17.59 20.66
N GLY A 129 -10.56 16.82 21.40
CA GLY A 129 -10.27 15.41 21.70
C GLY A 129 -10.28 14.57 20.45
N LEU A 130 -9.30 13.66 20.31
CA LEU A 130 -9.27 12.70 19.23
C LEU A 130 -10.24 11.55 19.48
N THR A 131 -10.92 11.12 18.42
CA THR A 131 -11.65 9.85 18.39
C THR A 131 -10.69 8.76 17.93
N GLU A 132 -10.38 7.82 18.80
CA GLU A 132 -9.32 6.83 18.56
C GLU A 132 -9.87 5.39 18.66
N PRO A 133 -10.61 4.93 17.63
CA PRO A 133 -11.32 3.64 17.67
C PRO A 133 -10.38 2.42 17.66
N TYR A 134 -9.12 2.64 17.40
CA TYR A 134 -8.08 1.59 17.37
C TYR A 134 -7.49 1.33 18.77
N LEU A 135 -7.81 2.11 19.78
CA LEU A 135 -7.29 1.88 21.12
C LEU A 135 -8.01 0.70 21.79
N ASN A 136 -7.25 -0.13 22.46
CA ASN A 136 -7.78 -1.16 23.34
C ASN A 136 -7.65 -0.75 24.80
N GLY A 137 -8.71 -0.21 25.34
CA GLY A 137 -8.78 0.29 26.72
C GLY A 137 -8.28 1.72 26.88
N ALA A 138 -8.50 2.27 28.08
CA ALA A 138 -8.09 3.62 28.42
C ALA A 138 -6.57 3.69 28.66
N PRO A 139 -5.85 4.57 27.97
CA PRO A 139 -4.44 4.74 28.21
C PRO A 139 -4.19 5.51 29.51
N THR A 140 -3.07 5.15 30.18
CA THR A 140 -2.61 5.89 31.35
C THR A 140 -1.67 7.00 30.89
N TYR A 141 -2.05 8.25 31.14
CA TYR A 141 -1.25 9.40 30.74
C TYR A 141 -0.87 10.28 31.93
N HIS A 142 0.34 10.80 31.89
CA HIS A 142 0.69 12.02 32.63
C HIS A 142 0.36 13.23 31.78
N GLU A 143 -0.08 14.32 32.38
CA GLU A 143 -0.38 15.54 31.65
C GLU A 143 0.87 16.13 31.02
N GLN A 144 0.84 16.30 29.72
CA GLN A 144 1.91 16.86 28.93
C GLN A 144 1.35 17.59 27.71
N SER A 145 2.09 18.58 27.23
CA SER A 145 1.72 19.29 26.02
C SER A 145 2.95 19.63 25.16
N TRP A 146 2.72 19.66 23.85
CA TRP A 146 3.73 19.98 22.86
C TRP A 146 3.14 20.86 21.75
N VAL A 147 3.98 21.66 21.10
CA VAL A 147 3.67 22.30 19.84
C VAL A 147 4.60 21.65 18.79
N VAL A 148 3.99 21.07 17.77
CA VAL A 148 4.73 20.36 16.72
C VAL A 148 5.45 21.38 15.85
N PRO A 149 6.78 21.30 15.71
CA PRO A 149 7.53 22.21 14.83
C PRO A 149 7.16 22.02 13.36
N GLU A 150 7.49 23.03 12.55
CA GLU A 150 7.45 22.92 11.10
C GLU A 150 8.32 21.73 10.64
N ASP A 151 7.93 21.09 9.54
CA ASP A 151 8.58 19.89 8.99
C ASP A 151 8.75 18.72 9.96
N SER A 152 7.94 18.67 11.00
CA SER A 152 7.96 17.61 12.00
C SER A 152 6.57 17.06 12.28
N TYR A 153 6.53 15.85 12.83
CA TYR A 153 5.30 15.14 13.17
C TYR A 153 5.36 14.64 14.61
N PHE A 154 4.20 14.55 15.25
CA PHE A 154 4.03 13.88 16.52
C PHE A 154 3.42 12.52 16.28
N VAL A 155 4.12 11.46 16.66
CA VAL A 155 3.69 10.09 16.39
C VAL A 155 3.53 9.30 17.67
N LEU A 156 2.52 8.43 17.71
CA LEU A 156 2.23 7.54 18.82
C LEU A 156 2.10 6.08 18.35
N GLY A 157 2.43 5.15 19.24
CA GLY A 157 2.01 3.77 19.06
C GLY A 157 0.54 3.59 19.43
N ASP A 158 -0.15 2.67 18.78
CA ASP A 158 -1.53 2.36 19.11
C ASP A 158 -1.64 1.67 20.50
N ASN A 159 -0.62 0.91 20.88
CA ASN A 159 -0.47 0.43 22.25
C ASN A 159 0.15 1.53 23.13
N ARG A 160 -0.66 2.47 23.58
CA ARG A 160 -0.25 3.66 24.32
C ARG A 160 0.56 3.39 25.57
N ASN A 161 0.25 2.31 26.26
CA ASN A 161 0.91 1.96 27.53
C ASN A 161 2.22 1.20 27.30
N ASN A 162 2.47 0.70 26.10
CA ASN A 162 3.66 -0.06 25.75
C ASN A 162 4.26 0.42 24.40
N SER A 163 4.60 1.70 24.32
CA SER A 163 5.19 2.27 23.11
C SER A 163 6.26 3.30 23.44
N SER A 164 7.42 3.16 22.83
CA SER A 164 8.41 4.24 22.74
C SER A 164 8.07 5.09 21.50
N ASP A 165 7.64 6.33 21.73
CA ASP A 165 7.14 7.23 20.71
C ASP A 165 7.45 8.70 21.04
N SER A 166 6.80 9.65 20.40
CA SER A 166 7.08 11.08 20.56
C SER A 166 6.98 11.58 21.99
N ARG A 167 6.27 10.91 22.86
CA ARG A 167 6.24 11.23 24.31
C ARG A 167 7.59 11.05 24.98
N ASN A 168 8.43 10.15 24.44
CA ASN A 168 9.72 9.80 25.03
C ASN A 168 10.91 10.47 24.31
N TRP A 169 10.80 10.67 22.99
CA TRP A 169 11.91 11.13 22.16
C TRP A 169 11.62 12.37 21.34
N SER A 170 10.44 13.02 21.57
CA SER A 170 10.02 14.27 20.94
C SER A 170 9.52 14.10 19.50
N PHE A 171 9.82 14.99 18.60
CA PHE A 171 9.23 15.06 17.27
C PHE A 171 9.96 14.18 16.26
N LEU A 172 9.24 13.75 15.24
CA LEU A 172 9.75 13.05 14.08
C LEU A 172 9.98 14.04 12.94
N PRO A 173 11.20 14.30 12.51
CA PRO A 173 11.46 15.07 11.30
C PRO A 173 10.84 14.38 10.07
N ARG A 174 10.32 15.17 9.12
CA ARG A 174 9.78 14.65 7.86
C ARG A 174 10.79 13.77 7.12
N SER A 175 12.07 14.14 7.15
CA SER A 175 13.16 13.38 6.49
C SER A 175 13.37 11.98 7.05
N ASP A 176 12.84 11.68 8.22
CA ASP A 176 12.96 10.38 8.87
C ASP A 176 11.77 9.45 8.57
N ILE A 177 10.80 9.91 7.80
CA ILE A 177 9.70 9.08 7.33
C ILE A 177 10.19 8.23 6.15
N VAL A 178 10.14 6.90 6.30
CA VAL A 178 10.51 5.93 5.27
C VAL A 178 9.38 5.73 4.27
N GLY A 179 8.13 5.66 4.75
CA GLY A 179 6.96 5.50 3.91
C GLY A 179 5.69 5.10 4.68
N LYS A 180 4.60 5.00 3.94
CA LYS A 180 3.27 4.68 4.46
C LYS A 180 3.05 3.17 4.47
N ALA A 181 2.65 2.61 5.60
CA ALA A 181 2.20 1.22 5.68
C ALA A 181 0.91 1.07 4.87
N SER A 182 0.87 0.14 3.93
CA SER A 182 -0.26 0.06 2.99
C SER A 182 -1.01 -1.25 3.07
N VAL A 183 -0.31 -2.38 3.11
CA VAL A 183 -0.90 -3.71 3.05
C VAL A 183 -0.25 -4.63 4.06
N ILE A 184 -1.07 -5.41 4.76
CA ILE A 184 -0.66 -6.59 5.52
C ILE A 184 -0.78 -7.77 4.57
N TYR A 185 0.33 -8.44 4.23
CA TYR A 185 0.31 -9.52 3.23
C TYR A 185 0.68 -10.91 3.78
N TRP A 186 1.15 -10.96 5.02
CA TRP A 186 1.45 -12.21 5.71
C TRP A 186 1.30 -11.99 7.22
N GLY A 187 0.60 -12.92 7.87
CA GLY A 187 0.29 -12.91 9.30
C GLY A 187 -1.04 -13.60 9.53
N VAL A 188 -1.27 -13.98 10.74
CA VAL A 188 -2.08 -15.12 11.15
C VAL A 188 -3.55 -15.10 10.72
N GLU A 189 -4.20 -13.99 10.42
CA GLU A 189 -5.63 -13.98 10.06
C GLU A 189 -6.09 -12.76 9.25
N ASP A 190 -5.24 -11.75 9.08
CA ASP A 190 -5.71 -10.44 8.61
C ASP A 190 -4.97 -9.95 7.35
N TRP A 191 -5.20 -10.65 6.21
CA TRP A 191 -4.82 -10.06 4.91
C TRP A 191 -5.68 -8.84 4.64
N GLY A 192 -5.06 -7.69 4.39
CA GLY A 192 -5.86 -6.51 4.12
C GLY A 192 -5.06 -5.23 4.01
N LEU A 193 -5.81 -4.16 3.86
CA LEU A 193 -5.26 -2.82 3.92
C LEU A 193 -5.00 -2.44 5.37
N VAL A 194 -3.88 -1.77 5.59
CA VAL A 194 -3.59 -1.18 6.91
C VAL A 194 -4.65 -0.12 7.21
N PRO A 195 -5.32 -0.18 8.38
CA PRO A 195 -6.39 0.76 8.71
C PRO A 195 -5.82 2.15 9.06
N HIS A 196 -6.03 3.11 8.18
CA HIS A 196 -5.74 4.52 8.41
C HIS A 196 -7.01 5.23 8.85
N TYR A 197 -6.86 6.18 9.76
CA TYR A 197 -7.99 6.97 10.28
C TYR A 197 -7.75 8.46 10.03
N PRO A 198 -7.97 8.96 8.80
CA PRO A 198 -7.64 10.36 8.45
C PRO A 198 -8.48 11.40 9.19
N HIS A 199 -9.62 11.01 9.77
CA HIS A 199 -10.56 11.91 10.44
C HIS A 199 -10.58 11.69 11.95
N LEU A 200 -9.41 11.71 12.58
CA LEU A 200 -9.29 11.53 14.04
C LEU A 200 -9.77 12.74 14.86
N THR A 201 -10.01 13.89 14.25
CA THR A 201 -10.56 15.07 14.93
C THR A 201 -12.07 14.98 14.96
N GLY A 202 -12.69 15.23 16.12
CA GLY A 202 -14.13 15.10 16.39
C GLY A 202 -15.08 16.00 15.60
N GLN A 203 -14.79 16.30 14.35
CA GLN A 203 -15.76 16.82 13.42
C GLN A 203 -16.47 15.62 12.79
N SER A 204 -17.70 15.37 13.23
CA SER A 204 -18.64 14.56 12.46
C SER A 204 -18.65 15.05 11.03
N PRO A 205 -18.68 14.14 10.00
CA PRO A 205 -18.87 14.58 8.63
C PRO A 205 -20.14 15.44 8.60
N VAL A 206 -20.01 16.67 8.15
CA VAL A 206 -21.16 17.52 7.83
C VAL A 206 -21.84 16.82 6.66
N THR A 207 -22.93 16.10 6.95
CA THR A 207 -23.85 15.59 5.94
C THR A 207 -24.52 16.81 5.33
N GLY A 208 -24.04 17.22 4.17
CA GLY A 208 -24.71 18.14 3.26
C GLY A 208 -25.42 17.34 2.16
#